data_978664e8ab2a7bf674ec0d3f36775141
#
_entry.id   978664e8ab2a7bf674ec0d3f36775141
#
_cell.length_a   1.000
_cell.length_b   1.000
_cell.length_c   1.000
_cell.angle_alpha   90.00
_cell.angle_beta   90.00
_cell.angle_gamma   90.00
#
_symmetry.space_group_name_H-M   'P 1'
#
loop_
_entity.id
_entity.type
_entity.pdbx_description
1 polymer ?
#
loop_
_entity_poly.entity_id
_entity_poly.type
_entity_poly.pdbx_seq_one_letter_code
_entity_poly.pdbx_strand_id
1 'polypeptide(L)'
;MTEREYNQTIKMECIIIMSIIKNQVLDNFFRITVVCIDEYEKKIPHGRIYNNYLEKGVEFTGVIDLLKKIELLLEEMNCPQSFSERRVFRPSNIPLKASQTDDDVKEGKLATFSIRLLFRQNASWQGSVTWHEGRTEESFRSVLELLLLIDSALTE
;
A
#
# COMPACT_ATOMS: atom_id res chain seq x y z
N MET A 1 19.88 -3.93 44.52
CA MET A 1 18.77 -3.29 43.78
C MET A 1 17.63 -3.02 44.76
N THR A 2 17.24 -1.77 44.86
CA THR A 2 16.11 -1.40 45.69
C THR A 2 14.78 -1.66 44.98
N GLU A 3 13.70 -1.82 45.74
CA GLU A 3 12.35 -2.01 45.16
C GLU A 3 11.95 -0.85 44.23
N ARG A 4 12.46 0.35 44.50
CA ARG A 4 12.27 1.54 43.66
C ARG A 4 12.99 1.42 42.30
N GLU A 5 14.21 0.93 42.29
CA GLU A 5 15.00 0.72 41.03
C GLU A 5 14.39 -0.39 40.20
N TYR A 6 13.93 -1.46 40.82
CA TYR A 6 13.23 -2.56 40.15
C TYR A 6 11.93 -2.08 39.47
N ASN A 7 11.09 -1.33 40.17
CA ASN A 7 9.85 -0.79 39.64
C ASN A 7 10.09 0.24 38.52
N GLN A 8 11.19 0.99 38.57
CA GLN A 8 11.56 1.95 37.54
C GLN A 8 12.03 1.23 36.26
N THR A 9 12.78 0.15 36.43
CA THR A 9 13.25 -0.69 35.33
C THR A 9 12.08 -1.35 34.58
N ILE A 10 11.15 -1.98 35.30
CA ILE A 10 9.93 -2.58 34.70
C ILE A 10 9.11 -1.54 33.95
N LYS A 11 8.95 -0.34 34.53
CA LYS A 11 8.19 0.74 33.88
C LYS A 11 8.84 1.19 32.57
N MET A 12 10.15 1.29 32.52
CA MET A 12 10.89 1.62 31.31
C MET A 12 10.79 0.52 30.25
N GLU A 13 10.92 -0.74 30.64
CA GLU A 13 10.76 -1.88 29.74
C GLU A 13 9.36 -1.92 29.12
N CYS A 14 8.31 -1.71 29.92
CA CYS A 14 6.93 -1.61 29.43
C CYS A 14 6.74 -0.47 28.42
N ILE A 15 7.32 0.70 28.66
CA ILE A 15 7.24 1.84 27.75
C ILE A 15 7.93 1.52 26.41
N ILE A 16 9.10 0.88 26.45
CA ILE A 16 9.84 0.49 25.26
C ILE A 16 9.03 -0.55 24.45
N ILE A 17 8.51 -1.59 25.12
CA ILE A 17 7.68 -2.61 24.47
C ILE A 17 6.42 -1.99 23.83
N MET A 18 5.73 -1.10 24.54
CA MET A 18 4.55 -0.42 24.02
C MET A 18 4.90 0.48 22.81
N SER A 19 6.05 1.15 22.81
CA SER A 19 6.48 1.95 21.69
C SER A 19 6.82 1.09 20.46
N ILE A 20 7.46 -0.06 20.65
CA ILE A 20 7.76 -1.02 19.59
C ILE A 20 6.48 -1.58 18.99
N ILE A 21 5.54 -2.02 19.82
CA ILE A 21 4.24 -2.55 19.37
C ILE A 21 3.47 -1.47 18.59
N LYS A 22 3.43 -0.25 19.11
CA LYS A 22 2.76 0.89 18.44
C LYS A 22 3.38 1.17 17.06
N ASN A 23 4.70 1.16 16.96
CA ASN A 23 5.39 1.37 15.69
C ASN A 23 5.12 0.23 14.70
N GLN A 24 5.10 -1.03 15.15
CA GLN A 24 4.76 -2.18 14.29
C GLN A 24 3.30 -2.13 13.81
N VAL A 25 2.36 -1.72 14.66
CA VAL A 25 0.96 -1.57 14.27
C VAL A 25 0.80 -0.45 13.25
N LEU A 26 1.45 0.70 13.46
CA LEU A 26 1.44 1.81 12.51
C LEU A 26 2.08 1.41 11.18
N ASP A 27 3.21 0.70 11.21
CA ASP A 27 3.90 0.22 10.02
C ASP A 27 2.99 -0.72 9.20
N ASN A 28 2.33 -1.68 9.85
CA ASN A 28 1.35 -2.56 9.20
C ASN A 28 0.15 -1.79 8.61
N PHE A 29 -0.31 -0.76 9.31
CA PHE A 29 -1.44 0.06 8.89
C PHE A 29 -1.16 0.85 7.60
N PHE A 30 0.06 1.38 7.46
CA PHE A 30 0.49 2.11 6.26
C PHE A 30 0.84 1.19 5.07
N ARG A 31 1.06 -0.10 5.30
CA ARG A 31 1.37 -1.07 4.24
C ARG A 31 0.17 -1.44 3.36
N ILE A 32 -1.04 -1.09 3.78
CA ILE A 32 -2.26 -1.41 3.06
C ILE A 32 -2.67 -0.23 2.18
N THR A 33 -2.72 -0.48 0.88
CA THR A 33 -3.26 0.47 -0.11
C THR A 33 -4.56 -0.10 -0.67
N VAL A 34 -5.64 0.67 -0.57
CA VAL A 34 -6.93 0.31 -1.16
C VAL A 34 -6.98 0.84 -2.58
N VAL A 35 -7.23 -0.05 -3.53
CA VAL A 35 -7.39 0.25 -4.96
C VAL A 35 -8.84 0.05 -5.33
N CYS A 36 -9.51 1.14 -5.65
CA CYS A 36 -10.89 1.16 -6.11
C CYS A 36 -10.91 1.20 -7.63
N ILE A 37 -11.43 0.18 -8.27
CA ILE A 37 -11.60 0.13 -9.73
C ILE A 37 -13.02 0.56 -10.05
N ASP A 38 -13.15 1.67 -10.77
CA ASP A 38 -14.44 2.21 -11.20
C ASP A 38 -14.81 1.78 -12.61
N GLU A 39 -13.82 1.64 -13.49
CA GLU A 39 -13.98 1.24 -14.89
C GLU A 39 -12.83 0.29 -15.31
N TYR A 40 -13.15 -0.66 -16.19
CA TYR A 40 -12.17 -1.61 -16.75
C TYR A 40 -12.49 -1.92 -18.20
N GLU A 41 -12.23 -0.96 -19.07
CA GLU A 41 -12.48 -1.10 -20.51
C GLU A 41 -11.20 -1.43 -21.25
N LYS A 42 -11.25 -2.42 -22.13
CA LYS A 42 -10.10 -2.86 -22.95
C LYS A 42 -8.83 -3.16 -22.14
N LYS A 43 -9.01 -3.74 -20.96
CA LYS A 43 -7.92 -4.02 -19.99
C LYS A 43 -7.23 -2.77 -19.43
N ILE A 44 -7.91 -1.62 -19.47
CA ILE A 44 -7.41 -0.36 -18.91
C ILE A 44 -8.22 -0.03 -17.65
N PRO A 45 -7.64 -0.17 -16.46
CA PRO A 45 -8.32 0.18 -15.21
C PRO A 45 -8.30 1.70 -14.99
N HIS A 46 -9.43 2.23 -14.55
CA HIS A 46 -9.57 3.58 -14.04
C HIS A 46 -10.12 3.53 -12.63
N GLY A 47 -9.62 4.38 -11.76
CA GLY A 47 -10.09 4.40 -10.39
C GLY A 47 -9.29 5.29 -9.47
N ARG A 48 -9.26 4.90 -8.22
CA ARG A 48 -8.66 5.70 -7.13
C ARG A 48 -7.89 4.80 -6.17
N ILE A 49 -6.84 5.33 -5.60
CA ILE A 49 -6.09 4.69 -4.52
C ILE A 49 -6.26 5.47 -3.22
N TYR A 50 -6.33 4.75 -2.12
CA TYR A 50 -6.37 5.28 -0.76
C TYR A 50 -5.35 4.56 0.11
N ASN A 51 -4.74 5.32 1.00
CA ASN A 51 -3.81 4.80 2.00
C ASN A 51 -3.92 5.69 3.23
N ASN A 52 -3.68 5.15 4.41
CA ASN A 52 -3.75 5.92 5.65
C ASN A 52 -2.70 7.04 5.76
N TYR A 53 -1.66 6.99 4.93
CA TYR A 53 -0.69 8.07 4.78
C TYR A 53 -1.23 9.25 3.98
N LEU A 54 -2.18 9.01 3.07
CA LEU A 54 -2.78 10.03 2.22
C LEU A 54 -3.97 10.68 2.92
N GLU A 55 -4.06 12.00 2.87
CA GLU A 55 -5.23 12.74 3.34
C GLU A 55 -6.45 12.55 2.44
N LYS A 56 -6.20 12.39 1.14
CA LYS A 56 -7.23 12.23 0.09
C LYS A 56 -6.87 11.08 -0.83
N GLY A 57 -7.87 10.52 -1.50
CA GLY A 57 -7.69 9.56 -2.57
C GLY A 57 -6.91 10.17 -3.73
N VAL A 58 -6.24 9.31 -4.50
CA VAL A 58 -5.46 9.68 -5.69
C VAL A 58 -6.03 8.93 -6.89
N GLU A 59 -6.48 9.65 -7.90
CA GLU A 59 -6.99 9.06 -9.14
C GLU A 59 -5.86 8.47 -9.99
N PHE A 60 -6.16 7.40 -10.70
CA PHE A 60 -5.25 6.79 -11.67
C PHE A 60 -5.97 6.37 -12.95
N THR A 61 -5.22 6.34 -14.02
CA THR A 61 -5.66 5.91 -15.35
C THR A 61 -4.66 4.92 -15.94
N GLY A 62 -5.07 3.67 -16.03
CA GLY A 62 -4.24 2.59 -16.57
C GLY A 62 -3.26 1.99 -15.57
N VAL A 63 -2.76 0.82 -15.92
CA VAL A 63 -1.88 0.01 -15.05
C VAL A 63 -0.58 0.73 -14.72
N ILE A 64 0.06 1.37 -15.69
CA ILE A 64 1.35 2.04 -15.47
C ILE A 64 1.20 3.21 -14.51
N ASP A 65 0.13 4.00 -14.65
CA ASP A 65 -0.14 5.13 -13.75
C ASP A 65 -0.46 4.63 -12.33
N LEU A 66 -1.24 3.55 -12.20
CA LEU A 66 -1.50 2.89 -10.92
C LEU A 66 -0.19 2.47 -10.22
N LEU A 67 0.67 1.73 -10.93
CA LEU A 67 1.93 1.24 -10.37
C LEU A 67 2.88 2.37 -9.98
N LYS A 68 2.98 3.40 -10.82
CA LYS A 68 3.80 4.59 -10.52
C LYS A 68 3.33 5.33 -9.27
N LYS A 69 2.03 5.51 -9.12
CA LYS A 69 1.44 6.23 -7.96
C LYS A 69 1.61 5.44 -6.67
N ILE A 70 1.42 4.12 -6.72
CA ILE A 70 1.71 3.27 -5.56
C ILE A 70 3.22 3.31 -5.23
N GLU A 71 4.11 3.21 -6.21
CA GLU A 71 5.55 3.27 -5.99
C GLU A 71 5.99 4.61 -5.37
N LEU A 72 5.48 5.74 -5.87
CA LEU A 72 5.71 7.07 -5.30
C LEU A 72 5.24 7.15 -3.84
N LEU A 73 4.06 6.61 -3.54
CA LEU A 73 3.52 6.55 -2.19
C LEU A 73 4.44 5.77 -1.25
N LEU A 74 4.91 4.60 -1.70
CA LEU A 74 5.83 3.76 -0.91
C LEU A 74 7.21 4.45 -0.71
N GLU A 75 7.70 5.18 -1.70
CA GLU A 75 8.91 5.98 -1.59
C GLU A 75 8.75 7.12 -0.56
N GLU A 76 7.63 7.85 -0.60
CA GLU A 76 7.35 8.91 0.36
C GLU A 76 7.22 8.39 1.80
N MET A 77 6.56 7.24 1.98
CA MET A 77 6.43 6.57 3.28
C MET A 77 7.74 5.91 3.74
N ASN A 78 8.64 5.59 2.81
CA ASN A 78 9.80 4.72 3.03
C ASN A 78 9.44 3.39 3.73
N CYS A 79 8.29 2.83 3.40
CA CYS A 79 7.74 1.60 4.00
C CYS A 79 6.87 0.82 3.01
N PRO A 80 7.21 -0.44 2.71
CA PRO A 80 8.47 -1.12 3.05
C PRO A 80 9.66 -0.52 2.29
N GLN A 81 10.84 -0.61 2.89
CA GLN A 81 12.05 -0.06 2.29
C GLN A 81 12.43 -0.80 1.00
N SER A 82 12.89 -0.03 0.01
CA SER A 82 13.50 -0.56 -1.21
C SER A 82 15.02 -0.56 -1.06
N PHE A 83 15.68 -1.64 -1.51
CA PHE A 83 17.14 -1.75 -1.52
C PHE A 83 17.76 -1.33 -2.86
N SER A 84 16.93 -0.97 -3.84
CA SER A 84 17.36 -0.54 -5.15
C SER A 84 16.70 0.78 -5.54
N GLU A 85 17.45 1.62 -6.25
CA GLU A 85 16.91 2.82 -6.85
C GLU A 85 16.03 2.48 -8.06
N ARG A 86 14.95 3.25 -8.24
CA ARG A 86 14.08 3.11 -9.41
C ARG A 86 14.84 3.48 -10.68
N ARG A 87 14.86 2.56 -11.63
CA ARG A 87 15.48 2.78 -12.95
C ARG A 87 14.49 3.46 -13.89
N VAL A 88 14.90 4.57 -14.47
CA VAL A 88 14.11 5.35 -15.43
C VAL A 88 14.97 5.83 -16.58
N PHE A 89 14.42 5.89 -17.79
CA PHE A 89 15.10 6.49 -18.93
C PHE A 89 15.11 8.02 -18.85
N ARG A 90 14.02 8.60 -18.34
CA ARG A 90 13.88 10.04 -18.14
C ARG A 90 13.28 10.30 -16.77
N PRO A 91 13.91 11.12 -15.94
CA PRO A 91 13.33 11.55 -14.66
C PRO A 91 12.00 12.29 -14.89
N SER A 92 11.00 11.96 -14.08
CA SER A 92 9.71 12.64 -14.08
C SER A 92 9.28 12.82 -12.64
N ASN A 93 9.00 14.06 -12.26
CA ASN A 93 8.61 14.43 -10.90
C ASN A 93 7.16 14.94 -10.90
N ILE A 94 6.21 14.03 -11.17
CA ILE A 94 4.79 14.36 -11.00
C ILE A 94 4.40 14.00 -9.57
N PRO A 95 4.09 14.99 -8.71
CA PRO A 95 3.75 14.73 -7.33
C PRO A 95 2.37 14.06 -7.22
N LEU A 96 2.18 13.18 -6.24
CA LEU A 96 0.89 12.54 -5.96
C LEU A 96 -0.26 13.56 -5.77
N LYS A 97 0.04 14.70 -5.17
CA LYS A 97 -0.91 15.79 -4.94
C LYS A 97 -1.60 16.30 -6.21
N ALA A 98 -0.97 16.17 -7.37
CA ALA A 98 -1.54 16.61 -8.65
C ALA A 98 -2.76 15.77 -9.09
N SER A 99 -2.94 14.59 -8.53
CA SER A 99 -4.03 13.66 -8.87
C SER A 99 -4.96 13.38 -7.70
N GLN A 100 -4.99 14.23 -6.67
CA GLN A 100 -5.90 14.07 -5.54
C GLN A 100 -7.35 14.26 -5.95
N THR A 101 -8.22 13.45 -5.37
CA THR A 101 -9.68 13.54 -5.51
C THR A 101 -10.33 13.98 -4.19
N ASP A 102 -11.48 14.59 -4.26
CA ASP A 102 -12.33 14.91 -3.08
C ASP A 102 -13.29 13.76 -2.74
N ASP A 103 -13.25 12.65 -3.47
CA ASP A 103 -14.09 11.50 -3.22
C ASP A 103 -13.51 10.66 -2.07
N ASP A 104 -14.25 10.58 -0.96
CA ASP A 104 -13.87 9.82 0.24
C ASP A 104 -14.43 8.38 0.24
N VAL A 105 -15.14 7.97 -0.81
CA VAL A 105 -15.70 6.62 -0.92
C VAL A 105 -14.60 5.64 -1.28
N LYS A 106 -14.22 4.79 -0.31
CA LYS A 106 -13.18 3.76 -0.45
C LYS A 106 -13.73 2.44 -1.02
N GLU A 107 -14.58 2.56 -2.00
CA GLU A 107 -15.25 1.45 -2.69
C GLU A 107 -15.26 1.72 -4.18
N GLY A 108 -14.80 0.76 -4.98
CA GLY A 108 -14.83 0.85 -6.44
C GLY A 108 -16.21 0.50 -7.00
N LYS A 109 -16.59 1.10 -8.13
CA LYS A 109 -17.85 0.76 -8.81
C LYS A 109 -17.85 -0.66 -9.37
N LEU A 110 -16.69 -1.17 -9.81
CA LEU A 110 -16.52 -2.54 -10.31
C LEU A 110 -15.93 -3.47 -9.28
N ALA A 111 -14.85 -3.06 -8.64
CA ALA A 111 -14.16 -3.88 -7.66
C ALA A 111 -13.31 -3.04 -6.71
N THR A 112 -13.06 -3.62 -5.53
CA THR A 112 -12.21 -3.03 -4.50
C THR A 112 -11.17 -4.05 -4.06
N PHE A 113 -9.91 -3.63 -4.08
CA PHE A 113 -8.78 -4.46 -3.66
C PHE A 113 -8.03 -3.78 -2.52
N SER A 114 -7.67 -4.56 -1.49
CA SER A 114 -6.67 -4.14 -0.50
C SER A 114 -5.35 -4.83 -0.81
N ILE A 115 -4.35 -4.04 -1.15
CA ILE A 115 -3.00 -4.52 -1.44
C ILE A 115 -2.13 -4.27 -0.22
N ARG A 116 -1.62 -5.34 0.39
CA ARG A 116 -0.68 -5.28 1.49
C ARG A 116 0.72 -5.63 1.00
N LEU A 117 1.60 -4.65 0.98
CA LEU A 117 2.99 -4.82 0.56
C LEU A 117 3.88 -5.13 1.75
N LEU A 118 4.51 -6.30 1.73
CA LEU A 118 5.40 -6.77 2.77
C LEU A 118 6.86 -6.46 2.45
N PHE A 119 7.25 -6.65 1.19
CA PHE A 119 8.63 -6.46 0.72
C PHE A 119 8.67 -5.79 -0.65
N ARG A 120 9.68 -4.96 -0.86
CA ARG A 120 10.05 -4.34 -2.15
C ARG A 120 11.50 -4.64 -2.52
N GLN A 121 11.97 -5.82 -2.19
CA GLN A 121 13.34 -6.25 -2.48
C GLN A 121 13.48 -6.62 -3.95
N ASN A 122 14.70 -6.42 -4.49
CA ASN A 122 15.04 -6.75 -5.88
C ASN A 122 14.13 -6.07 -6.94
N ALA A 123 13.71 -4.85 -6.66
CA ALA A 123 12.80 -4.06 -7.50
C ALA A 123 11.45 -4.77 -7.81
N SER A 124 11.02 -5.68 -6.95
CA SER A 124 9.74 -6.38 -7.06
C SER A 124 8.91 -6.21 -5.80
N TRP A 125 7.61 -6.21 -5.95
CA TRP A 125 6.66 -6.19 -4.84
C TRP A 125 6.29 -7.61 -4.44
N GLN A 126 6.21 -7.83 -3.14
CA GLN A 126 5.72 -9.07 -2.54
C GLN A 126 4.75 -8.75 -1.42
N GLY A 127 3.66 -9.48 -1.36
CA GLY A 127 2.64 -9.26 -0.35
C GLY A 127 1.38 -10.08 -0.58
N SER A 128 0.23 -9.52 -0.19
CA SER A 128 -1.08 -10.10 -0.44
C SER A 128 -2.05 -9.08 -1.03
N VAL A 129 -3.02 -9.57 -1.76
CA VAL A 129 -4.13 -8.81 -2.31
C VAL A 129 -5.44 -9.44 -1.88
N THR A 130 -6.32 -8.64 -1.31
CA THR A 130 -7.68 -9.04 -0.94
C THR A 130 -8.66 -8.43 -1.92
N TRP A 131 -9.43 -9.26 -2.61
CA TRP A 131 -10.56 -8.83 -3.40
C TRP A 131 -11.82 -8.81 -2.52
N HIS A 132 -12.37 -7.61 -2.29
CA HIS A 132 -13.43 -7.42 -1.29
C HIS A 132 -14.74 -8.10 -1.70
N GLU A 133 -15.18 -7.92 -2.93
CA GLU A 133 -16.44 -8.46 -3.43
C GLU A 133 -16.40 -9.99 -3.52
N GLY A 134 -15.25 -10.56 -3.87
CA GLY A 134 -15.01 -12.00 -3.91
C GLY A 134 -14.70 -12.62 -2.55
N ARG A 135 -14.43 -11.80 -1.53
CA ARG A 135 -14.00 -12.21 -0.18
C ARG A 135 -12.84 -13.21 -0.19
N THR A 136 -11.88 -12.95 -1.06
CA THR A 136 -10.73 -13.83 -1.29
C THR A 136 -9.44 -13.04 -1.12
N GLU A 137 -8.46 -13.66 -0.47
CA GLU A 137 -7.11 -13.13 -0.32
C GLU A 137 -6.13 -14.08 -0.97
N GLU A 138 -5.21 -13.53 -1.77
CA GLU A 138 -4.13 -14.27 -2.42
C GLU A 138 -2.79 -13.60 -2.19
N SER A 139 -1.75 -14.40 -2.05
CA SER A 139 -0.37 -13.92 -1.98
C SER A 139 0.21 -13.73 -3.36
N PHE A 140 1.07 -12.73 -3.53
CA PHE A 140 1.82 -12.51 -4.76
C PHE A 140 3.31 -12.28 -4.46
N ARG A 141 4.17 -12.72 -5.37
CA ARG A 141 5.63 -12.62 -5.28
C ARG A 141 6.22 -11.64 -6.27
N SER A 142 5.39 -11.10 -7.16
CA SER A 142 5.80 -10.12 -8.18
C SER A 142 4.62 -9.22 -8.56
N VAL A 143 4.93 -8.09 -9.17
CA VAL A 143 3.93 -7.19 -9.76
C VAL A 143 3.12 -7.91 -10.84
N LEU A 144 3.75 -8.79 -11.63
CA LEU A 144 3.05 -9.57 -12.66
C LEU A 144 1.97 -10.46 -12.04
N GLU A 145 2.29 -11.21 -10.98
CA GLU A 145 1.29 -12.04 -10.26
C GLU A 145 0.14 -11.17 -9.73
N LEU A 146 0.45 -10.02 -9.13
CA LEU A 146 -0.56 -9.07 -8.66
C LEU A 146 -1.50 -8.61 -9.78
N LEU A 147 -0.95 -8.23 -10.91
CA LEU A 147 -1.76 -7.78 -12.06
C LEU A 147 -2.63 -8.88 -12.64
N LEU A 148 -2.13 -10.11 -12.71
CA LEU A 148 -2.90 -11.25 -13.16
C LEU A 148 -4.04 -11.61 -12.20
N LEU A 149 -3.82 -11.50 -10.90
CA LEU A 149 -4.87 -11.69 -9.89
C LEU A 149 -5.96 -10.62 -10.01
N ILE A 150 -5.61 -9.36 -10.16
CA ILE A 150 -6.55 -8.26 -10.37
C ILE A 150 -7.34 -8.45 -11.68
N ASP A 151 -6.64 -8.75 -12.78
CA ASP A 151 -7.30 -9.00 -14.09
C ASP A 151 -8.28 -10.16 -14.01
N SER A 152 -7.94 -11.25 -13.33
CA SER A 152 -8.81 -12.42 -13.15
C SER A 152 -10.09 -12.10 -12.39
N ALA A 153 -10.06 -11.17 -11.45
CA ALA A 153 -11.24 -10.73 -10.72
C ALA A 153 -12.14 -9.78 -11.53
N LEU A 154 -11.57 -9.07 -12.50
CA LEU A 154 -12.27 -8.08 -13.35
C LEU A 154 -12.77 -8.67 -14.66
N THR A 155 -12.34 -9.89 -14.99
CA THR A 155 -12.69 -10.57 -16.25
C THR A 155 -13.46 -11.84 -15.92
N GLU A 156 -14.78 -11.79 -16.00
CA GLU A 156 -15.64 -12.98 -15.99
C GLU A 156 -15.98 -13.41 -17.42
#